data_571c6af9b3cab62cd14ca61a31826b1f
#
_entry.id   571c6af9b3cab62cd14ca61a31826b1f
#
_cell.length_a   1.000
_cell.length_b   1.000
_cell.length_c   1.000
_cell.angle_alpha   90.00
_cell.angle_beta   90.00
_cell.angle_gamma   90.00
#
_symmetry.space_group_name_H-M   'P 1'
#
loop_
_entity.id
_entity.type
_entity.pdbx_description
1 polymer ?
#
loop_
_entity_poly.entity_id
_entity_poly.type
_entity_poly.pdbx_seq_one_letter_code
_entity_poly.pdbx_strand_id
1 'polypeptide(L)'
;MMKELFGEFLGTLILILLGNGVVAGVVLPKTKSNNSGWIVITMGWGIAVAVAAFVSGTLSPAHLNPAVTFAMALKGTLSWASVFPYILAQFAGAMVAQILVWLQFKPHYEAEENAGNILATFSTGPAIKNTVSNLISEILGTFVLLLTIFALGLYDLQAGLGTFAVGTLIVGIGLSLGGTTGYALNPARDLGPRIMHSILPISNKGDGDWSYAWIPVVGPVIGAALAVLIFSLF
;
A
#
# COMPACT_ATOMS: atom_id res chain seq x y z
N MET A 1 10.29 20.67 -3.69
CA MET A 1 10.47 19.52 -4.60
C MET A 1 11.42 18.46 -4.03
N MET A 2 12.77 18.66 -3.97
CA MET A 2 13.70 17.58 -3.50
C MET A 2 13.39 17.07 -2.10
N LYS A 3 13.09 17.94 -1.13
CA LYS A 3 12.70 17.56 0.23
C LYS A 3 11.44 16.70 0.23
N GLU A 4 10.45 17.06 -0.56
CA GLU A 4 9.17 16.34 -0.67
C GLU A 4 9.37 14.97 -1.33
N LEU A 5 10.16 14.90 -2.42
CA LEU A 5 10.47 13.61 -3.07
C LEU A 5 11.20 12.67 -2.12
N PHE A 6 12.11 13.19 -1.30
CA PHE A 6 12.75 12.38 -0.27
C PHE A 6 11.75 11.93 0.81
N GLY A 7 10.79 12.79 1.18
CA GLY A 7 9.69 12.44 2.07
C GLY A 7 8.82 11.32 1.52
N GLU A 8 8.42 11.39 0.24
CA GLU A 8 7.64 10.35 -0.43
C GLU A 8 8.41 9.03 -0.54
N PHE A 9 9.70 9.08 -0.87
CA PHE A 9 10.58 7.91 -0.89
C PHE A 9 10.69 7.27 0.50
N LEU A 10 11.08 8.05 1.51
CA LEU A 10 11.31 7.54 2.88
C LEU A 10 10.02 7.02 3.50
N GLY A 11 8.92 7.76 3.33
CA GLY A 11 7.61 7.33 3.84
C GLY A 11 7.15 6.04 3.19
N THR A 12 7.26 5.91 1.86
CA THR A 12 6.89 4.67 1.18
C THR A 12 7.82 3.51 1.54
N LEU A 13 9.11 3.79 1.77
CA LEU A 13 10.04 2.79 2.27
C LEU A 13 9.57 2.26 3.64
N ILE A 14 9.27 3.13 4.59
CA ILE A 14 8.78 2.72 5.93
C ILE A 14 7.45 1.97 5.82
N LEU A 15 6.53 2.46 5.00
CA LEU A 15 5.24 1.84 4.75
C LEU A 15 5.38 0.37 4.31
N ILE A 16 6.21 0.11 3.31
CA ILE A 16 6.39 -1.24 2.77
C ILE A 16 7.25 -2.10 3.69
N LEU A 17 8.28 -1.53 4.33
CA LEU A 17 9.10 -2.27 5.27
C LEU A 17 8.26 -2.85 6.43
N LEU A 18 7.37 -2.05 7.01
CA LEU A 18 6.48 -2.50 8.08
C LEU A 18 5.31 -3.33 7.55
N GLY A 19 4.67 -2.91 6.46
CA GLY A 19 3.49 -3.55 5.89
C GLY A 19 3.78 -4.93 5.29
N ASN A 20 4.76 -5.05 4.39
CA ASN A 20 5.17 -6.36 3.88
C ASN A 20 5.94 -7.16 4.94
N GLY A 21 6.60 -6.48 5.89
CA GLY A 21 7.24 -7.12 7.04
C GLY A 21 6.25 -7.87 7.93
N VAL A 22 5.09 -7.27 8.26
CA VAL A 22 4.06 -7.98 9.04
C VAL A 22 3.47 -9.16 8.27
N VAL A 23 3.26 -9.00 6.95
CA VAL A 23 2.79 -10.12 6.11
C VAL A 23 3.83 -11.26 6.10
N ALA A 24 5.10 -10.95 5.90
CA ALA A 24 6.18 -11.93 5.96
C ALA A 24 6.23 -12.64 7.32
N GLY A 25 6.06 -11.90 8.41
CA GLY A 25 5.98 -12.46 9.75
C GLY A 25 4.82 -13.43 9.94
N VAL A 26 3.64 -13.11 9.40
CA VAL A 26 2.43 -13.94 9.56
C VAL A 26 2.42 -15.16 8.63
N VAL A 27 2.93 -14.98 7.40
CA VAL A 27 2.77 -15.99 6.34
C VAL A 27 3.95 -16.96 6.24
N LEU A 28 5.19 -16.44 6.37
CA LEU A 28 6.37 -17.29 6.21
C LEU A 28 6.56 -18.25 7.40
N PRO A 29 7.06 -19.47 7.16
CA PRO A 29 7.22 -20.49 8.20
C PRO A 29 8.30 -20.10 9.23
N LYS A 30 8.16 -20.64 10.43
CA LYS A 30 9.13 -20.53 11.54
C LYS A 30 9.35 -19.12 12.07
N THR A 31 8.56 -18.14 11.67
CA THR A 31 8.56 -16.83 12.33
C THR A 31 7.80 -16.92 13.66
N LYS A 32 8.05 -15.99 14.57
CA LYS A 32 7.34 -15.94 15.86
C LYS A 32 5.86 -15.57 15.72
N SER A 33 5.47 -14.90 14.63
CA SER A 33 4.09 -14.51 14.34
C SER A 33 3.42 -15.37 13.27
N ASN A 34 4.05 -16.48 12.86
CA ASN A 34 3.47 -17.38 11.86
C ASN A 34 2.06 -17.82 12.26
N ASN A 35 1.13 -17.74 11.29
CA ASN A 35 -0.29 -18.09 11.46
C ASN A 35 -1.06 -17.25 12.50
N SER A 36 -0.58 -16.06 12.88
CA SER A 36 -1.31 -15.16 13.80
C SER A 36 -2.55 -14.51 13.19
N GLY A 37 -2.76 -14.63 11.89
CA GLY A 37 -4.02 -14.36 11.21
C GLY A 37 -4.17 -12.95 10.64
N TRP A 38 -5.33 -12.75 9.97
CA TRP A 38 -5.64 -11.55 9.19
C TRP A 38 -5.70 -10.26 10.02
N ILE A 39 -6.16 -10.36 11.28
CA ILE A 39 -6.23 -9.20 12.19
C ILE A 39 -4.84 -8.61 12.40
N VAL A 40 -3.82 -9.45 12.59
CA VAL A 40 -2.44 -8.99 12.79
C VAL A 40 -1.92 -8.27 11.55
N ILE A 41 -2.22 -8.80 10.36
CA ILE A 41 -1.86 -8.15 9.08
C ILE A 41 -2.52 -6.78 8.98
N THR A 42 -3.83 -6.68 9.22
CA THR A 42 -4.56 -5.42 9.08
C THR A 42 -4.13 -4.37 10.10
N MET A 43 -3.90 -4.77 11.34
CA MET A 43 -3.35 -3.90 12.38
C MET A 43 -1.94 -3.41 12.01
N GLY A 44 -1.08 -4.32 11.54
CA GLY A 44 0.28 -3.99 11.10
C GLY A 44 0.29 -2.98 9.96
N TRP A 45 -0.57 -3.15 8.95
CA TRP A 45 -0.70 -2.20 7.84
C TRP A 45 -1.21 -0.83 8.30
N GLY A 46 -2.20 -0.76 9.20
CA GLY A 46 -2.66 0.51 9.73
C GLY A 46 -1.58 1.25 10.52
N ILE A 47 -0.82 0.53 11.35
CA ILE A 47 0.34 1.09 12.06
C ILE A 47 1.43 1.51 11.07
N ALA A 48 1.70 0.72 10.05
CA ALA A 48 2.68 1.05 9.01
C ALA A 48 2.34 2.36 8.30
N VAL A 49 1.08 2.57 7.93
CA VAL A 49 0.60 3.82 7.32
C VAL A 49 0.77 4.99 8.28
N ALA A 50 0.34 4.86 9.54
CA ALA A 50 0.46 5.93 10.53
C ALA A 50 1.92 6.33 10.75
N VAL A 51 2.81 5.37 11.00
CA VAL A 51 4.25 5.63 11.23
C VAL A 51 4.90 6.25 10.00
N ALA A 52 4.63 5.70 8.81
CA ALA A 52 5.16 6.23 7.55
C ALA A 52 4.72 7.68 7.31
N ALA A 53 3.44 7.98 7.52
CA ALA A 53 2.90 9.31 7.35
C ALA A 53 3.39 10.29 8.43
N PHE A 54 3.61 9.86 9.66
CA PHE A 54 4.25 10.69 10.70
C PHE A 54 5.65 11.13 10.30
N VAL A 55 6.48 10.19 9.81
CA VAL A 55 7.86 10.51 9.40
C VAL A 55 7.86 11.36 8.14
N SER A 56 7.13 10.93 7.10
CA SER A 56 7.07 11.62 5.81
C SER A 56 6.44 13.01 5.94
N GLY A 57 5.44 13.19 6.79
CA GLY A 57 4.72 14.45 7.00
C GLY A 57 5.59 15.61 7.48
N THR A 58 6.80 15.36 7.96
CA THR A 58 7.80 16.38 8.27
C THR A 58 8.53 16.91 7.03
N LEU A 59 8.40 16.23 5.90
CA LEU A 59 9.17 16.44 4.67
C LEU A 59 8.28 16.71 3.45
N SER A 60 7.13 16.03 3.36
CA SER A 60 6.19 16.06 2.23
C SER A 60 4.74 16.04 2.73
N PRO A 61 3.74 16.18 1.84
CA PRO A 61 2.33 15.93 2.16
C PRO A 61 2.01 14.47 2.54
N ALA A 62 2.99 13.57 2.49
CA ALA A 62 2.87 12.15 2.83
C ALA A 62 1.78 11.41 2.03
N HIS A 63 1.80 11.54 0.72
CA HIS A 63 0.88 10.79 -0.13
C HIS A 63 1.18 9.29 -0.10
N LEU A 64 2.45 8.89 -0.24
CA LEU A 64 2.98 7.52 -0.16
C LEU A 64 2.26 6.52 -1.08
N ASN A 65 1.50 7.04 -2.05
CA ASN A 65 0.56 6.29 -2.85
C ASN A 65 0.28 7.03 -4.17
N PRO A 66 0.52 6.43 -5.34
CA PRO A 66 0.21 7.02 -6.63
C PRO A 66 -1.27 7.40 -6.81
N ALA A 67 -2.22 6.61 -6.27
CA ALA A 67 -3.64 6.93 -6.36
C ALA A 67 -3.99 8.18 -5.52
N VAL A 68 -3.39 8.34 -4.34
CA VAL A 68 -3.53 9.56 -3.52
C VAL A 68 -2.90 10.74 -4.26
N THR A 69 -1.70 10.59 -4.82
CA THR A 69 -1.01 11.65 -5.57
C THR A 69 -1.85 12.11 -6.78
N PHE A 70 -2.42 11.15 -7.52
CA PHE A 70 -3.34 11.44 -8.63
C PHE A 70 -4.59 12.19 -8.15
N ALA A 71 -5.22 11.76 -7.07
CA ALA A 71 -6.40 12.40 -6.51
C ALA A 71 -6.13 13.84 -6.06
N MET A 72 -4.98 14.10 -5.43
CA MET A 72 -4.59 15.44 -5.01
C MET A 72 -4.32 16.38 -6.21
N ALA A 73 -3.78 15.86 -7.30
CA ALA A 73 -3.64 16.59 -8.55
C ALA A 73 -5.00 16.88 -9.19
N LEU A 74 -5.90 15.90 -9.20
CA LEU A 74 -7.26 16.05 -9.74
C LEU A 74 -8.08 17.08 -8.95
N LYS A 75 -7.89 17.11 -7.62
CA LYS A 75 -8.50 18.08 -6.70
C LYS A 75 -7.87 19.49 -6.81
N GLY A 76 -6.74 19.63 -7.52
CA GLY A 76 -6.04 20.91 -7.68
C GLY A 76 -5.12 21.30 -6.51
N THR A 77 -4.87 20.41 -5.56
CA THR A 77 -3.99 20.65 -4.40
C THR A 77 -2.54 20.26 -4.65
N LEU A 78 -2.26 19.53 -5.75
CA LEU A 78 -0.92 19.20 -6.23
C LEU A 78 -0.79 19.60 -7.70
N SER A 79 0.35 20.18 -8.08
CA SER A 79 0.65 20.44 -9.50
C SER A 79 0.81 19.13 -10.27
N TRP A 80 0.23 19.05 -11.47
CA TRP A 80 0.42 17.89 -12.36
C TRP A 80 1.88 17.61 -12.71
N ALA A 81 2.73 18.64 -12.75
CA ALA A 81 4.17 18.49 -12.96
C ALA A 81 4.87 17.71 -11.82
N SER A 82 4.27 17.69 -10.62
CA SER A 82 4.80 16.96 -9.46
C SER A 82 4.35 15.50 -9.40
N VAL A 83 3.30 15.10 -10.14
CA VAL A 83 2.71 13.76 -10.06
C VAL A 83 3.72 12.68 -10.41
N PHE A 84 4.34 12.77 -11.57
CA PHE A 84 5.30 11.76 -12.02
C PHE A 84 6.54 11.64 -11.11
N PRO A 85 7.20 12.75 -10.70
CA PRO A 85 8.28 12.69 -9.72
C PRO A 85 7.88 12.03 -8.38
N TYR A 86 6.69 12.34 -7.84
CA TYR A 86 6.20 11.71 -6.61
C TYR A 86 6.03 10.21 -6.79
N ILE A 87 5.38 9.77 -7.88
CA ILE A 87 5.19 8.36 -8.19
C ILE A 87 6.54 7.63 -8.28
N LEU A 88 7.53 8.21 -8.95
CA LEU A 88 8.87 7.61 -9.03
C LEU A 88 9.51 7.46 -7.65
N ALA A 89 9.41 8.47 -6.79
CA ALA A 89 9.94 8.42 -5.43
C ALA A 89 9.25 7.31 -4.60
N GLN A 90 7.92 7.20 -4.71
CA GLN A 90 7.12 6.17 -4.05
C GLN A 90 7.51 4.76 -4.51
N PHE A 91 7.64 4.55 -5.82
CA PHE A 91 8.10 3.26 -6.35
C PHE A 91 9.52 2.91 -5.89
N ALA A 92 10.44 3.85 -5.94
CA ALA A 92 11.81 3.65 -5.47
C ALA A 92 11.83 3.26 -3.98
N GLY A 93 11.06 3.95 -3.13
CA GLY A 93 10.91 3.62 -1.72
C GLY A 93 10.36 2.21 -1.50
N ALA A 94 9.30 1.84 -2.23
CA ALA A 94 8.68 0.53 -2.15
C ALA A 94 9.64 -0.60 -2.56
N MET A 95 10.39 -0.41 -3.63
CA MET A 95 11.35 -1.40 -4.13
C MET A 95 12.52 -1.60 -3.16
N VAL A 96 13.09 -0.51 -2.64
CA VAL A 96 14.18 -0.59 -1.65
C VAL A 96 13.69 -1.27 -0.38
N ALA A 97 12.51 -0.90 0.12
CA ALA A 97 11.93 -1.54 1.31
C ALA A 97 11.74 -3.05 1.12
N GLN A 98 11.30 -3.47 -0.06
CA GLN A 98 11.09 -4.90 -0.32
C GLN A 98 12.41 -5.68 -0.34
N ILE A 99 13.50 -5.08 -0.79
CA ILE A 99 14.84 -5.69 -0.64
C ILE A 99 15.17 -5.88 0.85
N LEU A 100 14.89 -4.87 1.69
CA LEU A 100 15.15 -4.95 3.13
C LEU A 100 14.29 -6.02 3.81
N VAL A 101 13.00 -6.14 3.45
CA VAL A 101 12.12 -7.22 3.93
C VAL A 101 12.69 -8.57 3.54
N TRP A 102 13.09 -8.75 2.28
CA TRP A 102 13.70 -9.99 1.83
C TRP A 102 14.98 -10.34 2.60
N LEU A 103 15.87 -9.37 2.80
CA LEU A 103 17.10 -9.58 3.57
C LEU A 103 16.82 -9.98 5.03
N GLN A 104 15.85 -9.32 5.66
CA GLN A 104 15.46 -9.60 7.05
C GLN A 104 14.88 -11.01 7.22
N PHE A 105 14.07 -11.45 6.26
CA PHE A 105 13.36 -12.74 6.32
C PHE A 105 14.02 -13.83 5.46
N LYS A 106 15.25 -13.61 4.96
CA LYS A 106 15.91 -14.52 4.01
C LYS A 106 15.86 -16.01 4.42
N PRO A 107 16.20 -16.42 5.65
CA PRO A 107 16.12 -17.84 6.04
C PRO A 107 14.69 -18.38 6.04
N HIS A 108 13.68 -17.53 6.24
CA HIS A 108 12.25 -17.91 6.22
C HIS A 108 11.77 -18.10 4.78
N TYR A 109 12.23 -17.26 3.84
CA TYR A 109 11.98 -17.46 2.40
C TYR A 109 12.60 -18.76 1.88
N GLU A 110 13.82 -19.09 2.33
CA GLU A 110 14.50 -20.33 1.97
C GLU A 110 13.77 -21.58 2.50
N ALA A 111 13.00 -21.43 3.57
CA ALA A 111 12.21 -22.50 4.19
C ALA A 111 10.77 -22.59 3.65
N GLU A 112 10.33 -21.63 2.81
CA GLU A 112 8.97 -21.61 2.25
C GLU A 112 8.92 -22.33 0.89
N GLU A 113 8.03 -23.29 0.78
CA GLU A 113 7.83 -24.08 -0.44
C GLU A 113 6.62 -23.61 -1.27
N ASN A 114 5.69 -22.87 -0.64
CA ASN A 114 4.49 -22.38 -1.29
C ASN A 114 4.74 -21.02 -1.97
N ALA A 115 4.75 -21.02 -3.31
CA ALA A 115 4.93 -19.81 -4.12
C ALA A 115 3.89 -18.71 -3.83
N GLY A 116 2.65 -19.10 -3.49
CA GLY A 116 1.59 -18.15 -3.13
C GLY A 116 1.89 -17.41 -1.83
N ASN A 117 2.45 -18.11 -0.84
CA ASN A 117 2.90 -17.49 0.41
C ASN A 117 4.06 -16.51 0.16
N ILE A 118 5.00 -16.89 -0.68
CA ILE A 118 6.11 -16.01 -1.07
C ILE A 118 5.55 -14.75 -1.74
N LEU A 119 4.69 -14.89 -2.76
CA LEU A 119 4.11 -13.76 -3.48
C LEU A 119 3.30 -12.84 -2.55
N ALA A 120 2.54 -13.39 -1.60
CA ALA A 120 1.75 -12.63 -0.65
C ALA A 120 2.57 -11.66 0.20
N THR A 121 3.87 -11.94 0.42
CA THR A 121 4.78 -11.04 1.15
C THR A 121 5.30 -9.87 0.29
N PHE A 122 4.98 -9.85 -0.98
CA PHE A 122 5.35 -8.80 -1.95
C PHE A 122 4.15 -7.98 -2.36
N SER A 123 3.12 -8.63 -2.85
CA SER A 123 1.99 -8.00 -3.53
C SER A 123 0.67 -8.63 -3.10
N THR A 124 -0.41 -7.95 -3.42
CA THR A 124 -1.76 -8.45 -3.19
C THR A 124 -2.16 -9.44 -4.27
N GLY A 125 -3.13 -10.28 -3.97
CA GLY A 125 -3.72 -11.22 -4.89
C GLY A 125 -5.15 -11.58 -4.47
N PRO A 126 -6.01 -11.97 -5.42
CA PRO A 126 -7.38 -12.28 -5.11
C PRO A 126 -7.50 -13.63 -4.41
N ALA A 127 -8.32 -13.69 -3.35
CA ALA A 127 -8.71 -14.94 -2.73
C ALA A 127 -9.47 -15.83 -3.73
N ILE A 128 -10.28 -15.23 -4.59
CA ILE A 128 -10.98 -15.86 -5.72
C ILE A 128 -10.74 -15.03 -6.97
N LYS A 129 -10.20 -15.63 -8.03
CA LYS A 129 -9.98 -14.93 -9.31
C LYS A 129 -11.30 -14.63 -10.01
N ASN A 130 -11.75 -13.38 -9.90
CA ASN A 130 -12.87 -12.82 -10.66
C ASN A 130 -12.57 -11.37 -10.98
N THR A 131 -12.25 -11.09 -12.23
CA THR A 131 -11.76 -9.78 -12.68
C THR A 131 -12.69 -8.63 -12.28
N VAL A 132 -14.00 -8.79 -12.48
CA VAL A 132 -14.97 -7.72 -12.19
C VAL A 132 -15.08 -7.47 -10.68
N SER A 133 -15.28 -8.53 -9.89
CA SER A 133 -15.42 -8.40 -8.44
C SER A 133 -14.12 -7.88 -7.80
N ASN A 134 -12.97 -8.31 -8.28
CA ASN A 134 -11.67 -7.88 -7.77
C ASN A 134 -11.39 -6.41 -8.11
N LEU A 135 -11.76 -5.97 -9.32
CA LEU A 135 -11.66 -4.58 -9.70
C LEU A 135 -12.59 -3.69 -8.83
N ILE A 136 -13.83 -4.12 -8.61
CA ILE A 136 -14.79 -3.42 -7.74
C ILE A 136 -14.23 -3.31 -6.31
N SER A 137 -13.62 -4.38 -5.77
CA SER A 137 -13.02 -4.36 -4.42
C SER A 137 -11.95 -3.30 -4.29
N GLU A 138 -11.04 -3.20 -5.25
CA GLU A 138 -9.98 -2.18 -5.23
C GLU A 138 -10.52 -0.76 -5.44
N ILE A 139 -11.54 -0.59 -6.28
CA ILE A 139 -12.26 0.69 -6.47
C ILE A 139 -12.89 1.13 -5.15
N LEU A 140 -13.67 0.27 -4.51
CA LEU A 140 -14.39 0.60 -3.28
C LEU A 140 -13.45 0.91 -2.13
N GLY A 141 -12.41 0.09 -1.94
CA GLY A 141 -11.43 0.32 -0.88
C GLY A 141 -10.72 1.66 -1.03
N THR A 142 -10.30 2.01 -2.25
CA THR A 142 -9.60 3.27 -2.52
C THR A 142 -10.57 4.47 -2.48
N PHE A 143 -11.81 4.29 -2.94
CA PHE A 143 -12.86 5.31 -2.80
C PHE A 143 -13.08 5.68 -1.33
N VAL A 144 -13.27 4.69 -0.45
CA VAL A 144 -13.44 4.92 1.00
C VAL A 144 -12.20 5.59 1.60
N LEU A 145 -11.00 5.14 1.22
CA LEU A 145 -9.75 5.73 1.67
C LEU A 145 -9.70 7.23 1.38
N LEU A 146 -9.90 7.61 0.12
CA LEU A 146 -9.72 9.00 -0.31
C LEU A 146 -10.87 9.90 0.13
N LEU A 147 -12.10 9.41 0.08
CA LEU A 147 -13.24 10.18 0.59
C LEU A 147 -13.04 10.53 2.08
N THR A 148 -12.55 9.59 2.88
CA THR A 148 -12.26 9.83 4.30
C THR A 148 -11.07 10.76 4.50
N ILE A 149 -9.99 10.62 3.71
CA ILE A 149 -8.86 11.58 3.77
C ILE A 149 -9.33 13.01 3.48
N PHE A 150 -10.18 13.19 2.47
CA PHE A 150 -10.73 14.52 2.14
C PHE A 150 -11.63 15.05 3.25
N ALA A 151 -12.49 14.21 3.82
CA ALA A 151 -13.35 14.58 4.94
C ALA A 151 -12.53 14.97 6.19
N LEU A 152 -11.49 14.21 6.53
CA LEU A 152 -10.58 14.54 7.64
C LEU A 152 -9.91 15.91 7.46
N GLY A 153 -9.64 16.32 6.22
CA GLY A 153 -9.08 17.63 5.90
C GLY A 153 -10.02 18.82 6.17
N LEU A 154 -11.32 18.58 6.44
CA LEU A 154 -12.29 19.62 6.82
C LEU A 154 -12.31 19.90 8.32
N TYR A 155 -11.70 19.04 9.14
CA TYR A 155 -11.66 19.21 10.59
C TYR A 155 -10.37 19.90 11.03
N ASP A 156 -10.47 20.76 12.01
CA ASP A 156 -9.32 21.32 12.72
C ASP A 156 -8.82 20.31 13.76
N LEU A 157 -8.01 19.37 13.29
CA LEU A 157 -7.50 18.29 14.11
C LEU A 157 -6.16 18.69 14.74
N GLN A 158 -5.97 18.29 15.99
CA GLN A 158 -4.65 18.43 16.63
C GLN A 158 -3.57 17.71 15.80
N ALA A 159 -2.35 18.24 15.86
CA ALA A 159 -1.20 17.72 15.13
C ALA A 159 -1.04 16.20 15.36
N GLY A 160 -0.96 15.46 14.28
CA GLY A 160 -0.82 14.01 14.28
C GLY A 160 -2.12 13.21 14.41
N LEU A 161 -3.22 13.80 14.88
CA LEU A 161 -4.49 13.05 15.03
C LEU A 161 -5.04 12.61 13.67
N GLY A 162 -4.97 13.46 12.64
CA GLY A 162 -5.35 13.11 11.28
C GLY A 162 -4.53 11.93 10.73
N THR A 163 -3.22 11.93 10.96
CA THR A 163 -2.32 10.84 10.57
C THR A 163 -2.69 9.53 11.26
N PHE A 164 -2.97 9.57 12.56
CA PHE A 164 -3.42 8.41 13.32
C PHE A 164 -4.79 7.90 12.83
N ALA A 165 -5.71 8.82 12.53
CA ALA A 165 -7.03 8.49 11.98
C ALA A 165 -6.92 7.76 10.62
N VAL A 166 -5.99 8.19 9.74
CA VAL A 166 -5.74 7.48 8.47
C VAL A 166 -5.20 6.06 8.73
N GLY A 167 -4.29 5.88 9.67
CA GLY A 167 -3.84 4.54 10.06
C GLY A 167 -4.99 3.65 10.54
N THR A 168 -5.88 4.19 11.38
CA THR A 168 -7.08 3.49 11.86
C THR A 168 -8.06 3.17 10.72
N LEU A 169 -8.22 4.10 9.75
CA LEU A 169 -9.00 3.87 8.54
C LEU A 169 -8.47 2.68 7.73
N ILE A 170 -7.14 2.56 7.58
CA ILE A 170 -6.53 1.40 6.89
C ILE A 170 -6.85 0.09 7.61
N VAL A 171 -6.83 0.07 8.96
CA VAL A 171 -7.30 -1.11 9.72
C VAL A 171 -8.74 -1.43 9.39
N GLY A 172 -9.63 -0.44 9.39
CA GLY A 172 -11.06 -0.61 9.07
C GLY A 172 -11.29 -1.16 7.68
N ILE A 173 -10.60 -0.61 6.66
CA ILE A 173 -10.68 -1.10 5.28
C ILE A 173 -10.15 -2.53 5.20
N GLY A 174 -9.03 -2.84 5.83
CA GLY A 174 -8.43 -4.17 5.82
C GLY A 174 -9.33 -5.23 6.45
N LEU A 175 -9.97 -4.91 7.58
CA LEU A 175 -10.90 -5.82 8.27
C LEU A 175 -12.21 -6.04 7.49
N SER A 176 -12.72 -4.99 6.83
CA SER A 176 -14.06 -5.01 6.23
C SER A 176 -14.06 -5.32 4.74
N LEU A 177 -13.08 -4.81 3.98
CA LEU A 177 -13.03 -4.88 2.52
C LEU A 177 -11.81 -5.65 2.01
N GLY A 178 -10.80 -5.89 2.85
CA GLY A 178 -9.52 -6.45 2.43
C GLY A 178 -9.54 -7.95 2.14
N GLY A 179 -10.52 -8.70 2.63
CA GLY A 179 -10.53 -10.16 2.53
C GLY A 179 -10.65 -10.72 1.12
N THR A 180 -11.08 -9.92 0.15
CA THR A 180 -11.29 -10.36 -1.24
C THR A 180 -10.03 -10.28 -2.11
N THR A 181 -9.24 -9.21 -1.94
CA THR A 181 -8.09 -8.91 -2.82
C THR A 181 -6.79 -8.64 -2.07
N GLY A 182 -6.84 -8.46 -0.76
CA GLY A 182 -5.71 -7.97 0.02
C GLY A 182 -5.60 -6.44 0.04
N TYR A 183 -6.65 -5.71 -0.37
CA TYR A 183 -6.78 -4.24 -0.32
C TYR A 183 -5.50 -3.50 -0.69
N ALA A 184 -5.07 -3.63 -1.93
CA ALA A 184 -3.86 -2.97 -2.41
C ALA A 184 -3.92 -1.45 -2.23
N LEU A 185 -5.00 -0.81 -2.70
CA LEU A 185 -5.30 0.63 -2.58
C LEU A 185 -4.21 1.57 -3.13
N ASN A 186 -3.04 1.04 -3.43
CA ASN A 186 -1.81 1.78 -3.68
C ASN A 186 -0.99 1.07 -4.76
N PRO A 187 -0.91 1.64 -5.97
CA PRO A 187 -0.14 1.05 -7.06
C PRO A 187 1.35 0.83 -6.74
N ALA A 188 2.00 1.71 -5.97
CA ALA A 188 3.40 1.55 -5.60
C ALA A 188 3.59 0.43 -4.57
N ARG A 189 2.62 0.27 -3.64
CA ARG A 189 2.61 -0.80 -2.64
C ARG A 189 2.48 -2.18 -3.25
N ASP A 190 1.80 -2.31 -4.39
CA ASP A 190 1.65 -3.61 -5.07
C ASP A 190 2.71 -3.81 -6.15
N LEU A 191 2.75 -2.93 -7.14
CA LEU A 191 3.57 -3.12 -8.33
C LEU A 191 5.08 -2.98 -8.05
N GLY A 192 5.49 -2.09 -7.14
CA GLY A 192 6.90 -1.94 -6.77
C GLY A 192 7.50 -3.23 -6.19
N PRO A 193 6.95 -3.80 -5.12
CA PRO A 193 7.39 -5.08 -4.59
C PRO A 193 7.16 -6.25 -5.56
N ARG A 194 6.11 -6.27 -6.39
CA ARG A 194 5.88 -7.29 -7.42
C ARG A 194 7.02 -7.33 -8.46
N ILE A 195 7.54 -6.17 -8.85
CA ILE A 195 8.74 -6.08 -9.68
C ILE A 195 9.93 -6.71 -8.93
N MET A 196 10.09 -6.42 -7.66
CA MET A 196 11.18 -7.01 -6.85
C MET A 196 11.03 -8.50 -6.67
N HIS A 197 9.81 -9.05 -6.57
CA HIS A 197 9.56 -10.48 -6.61
C HIS A 197 10.15 -11.13 -7.87
N SER A 198 10.00 -10.49 -9.03
CA SER A 198 10.57 -11.02 -10.27
C SER A 198 12.10 -10.99 -10.30
N ILE A 199 12.72 -10.00 -9.66
CA ILE A 199 14.17 -9.74 -9.72
C ILE A 199 14.94 -10.52 -8.65
N LEU A 200 14.41 -10.57 -7.40
CA LEU A 200 15.13 -11.14 -6.27
C LEU A 200 15.35 -12.66 -6.42
N PRO A 201 16.53 -13.17 -6.01
CA PRO A 201 16.88 -14.57 -6.13
C PRO A 201 16.25 -15.41 -5.01
N ILE A 202 14.95 -15.68 -5.11
CA ILE A 202 14.20 -16.48 -4.16
C ILE A 202 13.85 -17.80 -4.82
N SER A 203 14.21 -18.89 -4.17
CA SER A 203 13.83 -20.23 -4.60
C SER A 203 12.31 -20.42 -4.47
N ASN A 204 11.71 -21.18 -5.33
CA ASN A 204 10.29 -21.56 -5.30
C ASN A 204 9.28 -20.40 -5.37
N LYS A 205 9.71 -19.18 -5.77
CA LYS A 205 8.84 -17.99 -5.78
C LYS A 205 7.68 -18.04 -6.79
N GLY A 206 7.73 -18.95 -7.78
CA GLY A 206 6.73 -19.00 -8.85
C GLY A 206 6.75 -17.75 -9.76
N ASP A 207 5.61 -17.47 -10.40
CA ASP A 207 5.42 -16.25 -11.15
C ASP A 207 4.85 -15.13 -10.25
N GLY A 208 4.88 -13.89 -10.75
CA GLY A 208 4.40 -12.72 -10.00
C GLY A 208 2.91 -12.44 -10.15
N ASP A 209 2.10 -13.35 -10.69
CA ASP A 209 0.68 -13.15 -11.09
C ASP A 209 0.46 -11.83 -11.86
N TRP A 210 1.27 -11.63 -12.90
CA TRP A 210 1.24 -10.42 -13.72
C TRP A 210 -0.09 -10.20 -14.44
N SER A 211 -0.84 -11.27 -14.67
CA SER A 211 -2.19 -11.19 -15.22
C SER A 211 -3.17 -10.42 -14.33
N TYR A 212 -2.92 -10.42 -13.03
CA TYR A 212 -3.69 -9.68 -12.03
C TYR A 212 -3.15 -8.26 -11.76
N ALA A 213 -1.85 -8.01 -11.99
CA ALA A 213 -1.11 -6.82 -11.54
C ALA A 213 -1.72 -5.46 -11.97
N TRP A 214 -2.52 -5.43 -13.02
CA TRP A 214 -3.18 -4.21 -13.49
C TRP A 214 -4.35 -3.78 -12.59
N ILE A 215 -5.01 -4.70 -11.89
CA ILE A 215 -6.16 -4.43 -11.01
C ILE A 215 -5.75 -3.52 -9.84
N PRO A 216 -4.66 -3.79 -9.08
CA PRO A 216 -4.13 -2.91 -8.04
C PRO A 216 -3.62 -1.54 -8.54
N VAL A 217 -3.62 -1.31 -9.83
CA VAL A 217 -3.29 0.00 -10.44
C VAL A 217 -4.56 0.71 -10.88
N VAL A 218 -5.35 0.07 -11.72
CA VAL A 218 -6.54 0.67 -12.35
C VAL A 218 -7.67 0.87 -11.32
N GLY A 219 -7.91 -0.12 -10.46
CA GLY A 219 -8.93 -0.03 -9.42
C GLY A 219 -8.73 1.18 -8.50
N PRO A 220 -7.55 1.34 -7.88
CA PRO A 220 -7.25 2.51 -7.06
C PRO A 220 -7.37 3.85 -7.80
N VAL A 221 -6.94 3.95 -9.06
CA VAL A 221 -7.07 5.19 -9.84
C VAL A 221 -8.53 5.54 -10.10
N ILE A 222 -9.37 4.57 -10.43
CA ILE A 222 -10.81 4.79 -10.61
C ILE A 222 -11.46 5.18 -9.27
N GLY A 223 -11.16 4.46 -8.18
CA GLY A 223 -11.67 4.78 -6.84
C GLY A 223 -11.27 6.19 -6.40
N ALA A 224 -10.05 6.60 -6.71
CA ALA A 224 -9.54 7.95 -6.47
C ALA A 224 -10.34 9.02 -7.23
N ALA A 225 -10.58 8.83 -8.52
CA ALA A 225 -11.34 9.74 -9.34
C ALA A 225 -12.79 9.88 -8.85
N LEU A 226 -13.43 8.75 -8.48
CA LEU A 226 -14.78 8.75 -7.92
C LEU A 226 -14.85 9.48 -6.58
N ALA A 227 -13.85 9.32 -5.70
CA ALA A 227 -13.79 10.04 -4.44
C ALA A 227 -13.69 11.55 -4.64
N VAL A 228 -12.86 12.02 -5.58
CA VAL A 228 -12.77 13.44 -5.93
C VAL A 228 -14.10 13.94 -6.48
N LEU A 229 -14.72 13.21 -7.40
CA LEU A 229 -16.02 13.59 -8.00
C LEU A 229 -17.10 13.73 -6.92
N ILE A 230 -17.27 12.73 -6.08
CA ILE A 230 -18.29 12.76 -5.02
C ILE A 230 -17.99 13.87 -4.00
N PHE A 231 -16.72 14.03 -3.58
CA PHE A 231 -16.36 15.07 -2.63
C PHE A 231 -16.55 16.49 -3.20
N SER A 232 -16.48 16.68 -4.52
CA SER A 232 -16.72 17.98 -5.16
C SER A 232 -18.19 18.40 -5.22
N LEU A 233 -19.11 17.53 -4.83
CA LEU A 233 -20.55 17.83 -4.78
C LEU A 233 -20.97 18.49 -3.46
N PHE A 234 -20.08 18.55 -2.49
CA PHE A 234 -20.29 19.15 -1.17
C PHE A 234 -19.46 20.41 -0.96
#